data_8d1fac1f644f60cbb35cac0520590d34
#
_entry.id   8d1fac1f644f60cbb35cac0520590d34
#
_cell.length_a   1.000
_cell.length_b   1.000
_cell.length_c   1.000
_cell.angle_alpha   90.00
_cell.angle_beta   90.00
_cell.angle_gamma   90.00
#
_symmetry.space_group_name_H-M   'P 1'
#
loop_
_entity.id
_entity.type
_entity.pdbx_description
1 polymer ?
#
loop_
_entity_poly.entity_id
_entity_poly.type
_entity_poly.pdbx_seq_one_letter_code
_entity_poly.pdbx_strand_id
1 'polypeptide(L)'
;MFRITEIREKHLWIAVTVVYLTILSTLFIGQPLANELRDQNVQAVVFLSGMFLVAVAVLLHGLIRRPGAVEYAFLIGIAAVYVMFFFRLGAPERSHLIEYSVLAVLLHKAFGKRYAGENGIWKPGLFAWVWGVSLGSLDEGIQFFLPNRVFDPLDIAFNSIAVTMAIAASVSLFL
;
A
#
# COMPACT_ATOMS: atom_id res chain seq x y z
N MET A 1 -6.29 -21.88 -21.70
CA MET A 1 -6.18 -22.13 -20.25
C MET A 1 -4.84 -21.56 -19.78
N PHE A 2 -4.82 -20.25 -19.42
CA PHE A 2 -3.60 -19.62 -18.93
C PHE A 2 -3.27 -20.21 -17.56
N ARG A 3 -2.18 -20.95 -17.47
CA ARG A 3 -1.59 -21.38 -16.20
C ARG A 3 -1.06 -20.12 -15.51
N ILE A 4 -1.79 -19.58 -14.54
CA ILE A 4 -1.28 -18.57 -13.63
C ILE A 4 -0.14 -19.25 -12.88
N THR A 5 1.10 -18.90 -13.22
CA THR A 5 2.29 -19.38 -12.52
C THR A 5 2.14 -19.02 -11.04
N GLU A 6 2.06 -20.01 -10.18
CA GLU A 6 1.98 -19.78 -8.73
C GLU A 6 3.21 -18.99 -8.30
N ILE A 7 2.97 -17.77 -7.85
CA ILE A 7 4.03 -16.94 -7.29
C ILE A 7 4.57 -17.63 -6.04
N ARG A 8 5.84 -17.99 -6.04
CA ARG A 8 6.48 -18.63 -4.89
C ARG A 8 6.59 -17.64 -3.73
N GLU A 9 6.44 -18.11 -2.49
CA GLU A 9 6.55 -17.28 -1.28
C GLU A 9 7.81 -16.39 -1.29
N LYS A 10 8.96 -16.94 -1.70
CA LYS A 10 10.21 -16.20 -1.78
C LYS A 10 10.14 -14.94 -2.66
N HIS A 11 9.40 -14.99 -3.78
CA HIS A 11 9.27 -13.83 -4.66
C HIS A 11 8.42 -12.73 -4.02
N LEU A 12 7.43 -13.11 -3.20
CA LEU A 12 6.64 -12.13 -2.44
C LEU A 12 7.48 -11.44 -1.38
N TRP A 13 8.33 -12.19 -0.66
CA TRP A 13 9.25 -11.60 0.31
C TRP A 13 10.30 -10.70 -0.35
N ILE A 14 10.82 -11.08 -1.53
CA ILE A 14 11.69 -10.20 -2.31
C ILE A 14 10.95 -8.92 -2.70
N ALA A 15 9.71 -9.02 -3.18
CA ALA A 15 8.90 -7.85 -3.54
C ALA A 15 8.63 -6.95 -2.31
N VAL A 16 8.29 -7.50 -1.14
CA VAL A 16 8.17 -6.76 0.12
C VAL A 16 9.45 -6.00 0.43
N THR A 17 10.60 -6.68 0.37
CA THR A 17 11.90 -6.06 0.67
C THR A 17 12.21 -4.95 -0.33
N VAL A 18 12.02 -5.17 -1.62
CA VAL A 18 12.26 -4.16 -2.66
C VAL A 18 11.38 -2.94 -2.46
N VAL A 19 10.08 -3.14 -2.24
CA VAL A 19 9.14 -2.03 -2.00
C VAL A 19 9.54 -1.25 -0.75
N TYR A 20 9.85 -1.93 0.35
CA TYR A 20 10.24 -1.25 1.58
C TYR A 20 11.57 -0.48 1.43
N LEU A 21 12.55 -1.05 0.76
CA LEU A 21 13.81 -0.34 0.44
C LEU A 21 13.56 0.86 -0.48
N THR A 22 12.62 0.76 -1.41
CA THR A 22 12.20 1.90 -2.24
C THR A 22 11.58 3.00 -1.37
N ILE A 23 10.66 2.66 -0.45
CA ILE A 23 10.09 3.62 0.51
C ILE A 23 11.21 4.30 1.31
N LEU A 24 12.14 3.53 1.89
CA LEU A 24 13.25 4.11 2.62
C LEU A 24 14.15 4.99 1.74
N SER A 25 14.33 4.67 0.46
CA SER A 25 15.12 5.50 -0.45
C SER A 25 14.48 6.87 -0.72
N THR A 26 13.16 6.96 -0.69
CA THR A 26 12.44 8.24 -0.86
C THR A 26 12.72 9.21 0.28
N LEU A 27 13.10 8.72 1.47
CA LEU A 27 13.52 9.57 2.59
C LEU A 27 14.73 10.44 2.23
N PHE A 28 15.65 9.90 1.45
CA PHE A 28 16.90 10.58 1.08
C PHE A 28 16.78 11.36 -0.24
N ILE A 29 15.99 10.85 -1.19
CA ILE A 29 15.90 11.38 -2.55
C ILE A 29 14.64 12.26 -2.71
N GLY A 30 13.63 12.08 -1.86
CA GLY A 30 12.30 12.67 -2.03
C GLY A 30 12.31 14.20 -2.08
N GLN A 31 13.07 14.89 -1.22
CA GLN A 31 13.14 16.36 -1.24
C GLN A 31 13.89 16.94 -2.44
N PRO A 32 15.08 16.45 -2.81
CA PRO A 32 15.72 16.88 -4.06
C PRO A 32 14.82 16.66 -5.28
N LEU A 33 14.18 15.49 -5.36
CA LEU A 33 13.28 15.14 -6.46
C LEU A 33 12.02 16.03 -6.47
N ALA A 34 11.43 16.31 -5.31
CA ALA A 34 10.28 17.20 -5.19
C ALA A 34 10.63 18.66 -5.59
N ASN A 35 11.85 19.10 -5.34
CA ASN A 35 12.32 20.41 -5.75
C ASN A 35 12.55 20.49 -7.26
N GLU A 36 13.04 19.43 -7.89
CA GLU A 36 13.18 19.33 -9.35
C GLU A 36 11.80 19.20 -10.03
N LEU A 37 10.86 18.49 -9.42
CA LEU A 37 9.48 18.33 -9.90
C LEU A 37 8.55 19.47 -9.42
N ARG A 38 9.09 20.64 -9.15
CA ARG A 38 8.34 21.78 -8.60
C ARG A 38 7.22 22.31 -9.50
N ASP A 39 7.14 21.84 -10.74
CA ASP A 39 6.00 22.09 -11.62
C ASP A 39 4.80 21.25 -11.10
N GLN A 40 3.79 21.96 -10.58
CA GLN A 40 2.56 21.35 -10.06
C GLN A 40 1.86 20.46 -11.10
N ASN A 41 2.02 20.72 -12.38
CA ASN A 41 1.45 19.92 -13.45
C ASN A 41 2.13 18.55 -13.56
N VAL A 42 3.46 18.49 -13.41
CA VAL A 42 4.22 17.24 -13.47
C VAL A 42 3.88 16.36 -12.27
N GLN A 43 3.79 16.94 -11.06
CA GLN A 43 3.35 16.22 -9.89
C GLN A 43 1.93 15.65 -10.06
N ALA A 44 0.99 16.46 -10.54
CA ALA A 44 -0.37 16.04 -10.81
C ALA A 44 -0.43 14.88 -11.83
N VAL A 45 0.34 14.95 -12.92
CA VAL A 45 0.39 13.89 -13.93
C VAL A 45 0.95 12.59 -13.36
N VAL A 46 2.02 12.63 -12.57
CA VAL A 46 2.61 11.46 -11.94
C VAL A 46 1.60 10.80 -10.98
N PHE A 47 0.95 11.59 -10.12
CA PHE A 47 -0.07 11.07 -9.19
C PHE A 47 -1.29 10.50 -9.92
N LEU A 48 -1.82 11.20 -10.91
CA LEU A 48 -2.96 10.72 -11.71
C LEU A 48 -2.62 9.43 -12.45
N SER A 49 -1.40 9.32 -12.99
CA SER A 49 -0.93 8.09 -13.64
C SER A 49 -0.85 6.93 -12.66
N GLY A 50 -0.31 7.16 -11.46
CA GLY A 50 -0.26 6.16 -10.38
C GLY A 50 -1.65 5.70 -9.96
N MET A 51 -2.58 6.63 -9.75
CA MET A 51 -3.98 6.32 -9.44
C MET A 51 -4.66 5.54 -10.55
N PHE A 52 -4.44 5.91 -11.80
CA PHE A 52 -4.99 5.22 -12.96
C PHE A 52 -4.50 3.77 -13.01
N LEU A 53 -3.20 3.53 -12.78
CA LEU A 53 -2.64 2.18 -12.74
C LEU A 53 -3.23 1.35 -11.59
N VAL A 54 -3.42 1.93 -10.40
CA VAL A 54 -4.07 1.25 -9.28
C VAL A 54 -5.52 0.94 -9.61
N ALA A 55 -6.27 1.89 -10.18
CA ALA A 55 -7.66 1.68 -10.59
C ALA A 55 -7.77 0.56 -11.64
N VAL A 56 -6.90 0.55 -12.66
CA VAL A 56 -6.83 -0.51 -13.66
C VAL A 56 -6.51 -1.87 -13.03
N ALA A 57 -5.55 -1.92 -12.09
CA ALA A 57 -5.20 -3.17 -11.39
C ALA A 57 -6.37 -3.72 -10.57
N VAL A 58 -7.10 -2.85 -9.86
CA VAL A 58 -8.29 -3.23 -9.08
C VAL A 58 -9.41 -3.71 -10.00
N LEU A 59 -9.68 -2.98 -11.09
CA LEU A 59 -10.70 -3.37 -12.07
C LEU A 59 -10.39 -4.71 -12.73
N LEU A 60 -9.16 -4.91 -13.19
CA LEU A 60 -8.73 -6.18 -13.78
C LEU A 60 -8.84 -7.33 -12.78
N HIS A 61 -8.45 -7.09 -11.52
CA HIS A 61 -8.57 -8.09 -10.47
C HIS A 61 -10.04 -8.43 -10.19
N GLY A 62 -10.92 -7.42 -10.11
CA GLY A 62 -12.37 -7.59 -9.94
C GLY A 62 -13.01 -8.36 -11.09
N LEU A 63 -12.62 -8.07 -12.34
CA LEU A 63 -13.11 -8.79 -13.52
C LEU A 63 -12.69 -10.27 -13.52
N ILE A 64 -11.49 -10.58 -13.05
CA ILE A 64 -10.96 -11.96 -12.99
C ILE A 64 -11.62 -12.75 -11.86
N ARG A 65 -11.80 -12.16 -10.68
CA ARG A 65 -12.32 -12.84 -9.49
C ARG A 65 -13.84 -12.91 -9.43
N ARG A 66 -14.55 -12.00 -10.11
CA ARG A 66 -16.02 -11.87 -10.09
C ARG A 66 -16.58 -11.86 -8.65
N PRO A 67 -16.18 -10.89 -7.80
CA PRO A 67 -16.63 -10.81 -6.43
C PRO A 67 -18.16 -10.68 -6.35
N GLY A 68 -18.74 -11.07 -5.22
CA GLY A 68 -20.17 -10.92 -4.96
C GLY A 68 -20.58 -9.47 -4.71
N ALA A 69 -21.88 -9.20 -4.67
CA ALA A 69 -22.42 -7.85 -4.52
C ALA A 69 -21.96 -7.16 -3.21
N VAL A 70 -21.83 -7.91 -2.12
CA VAL A 70 -21.36 -7.40 -0.82
C VAL A 70 -19.89 -7.01 -0.89
N GLU A 71 -19.06 -7.82 -1.55
CA GLU A 71 -17.64 -7.55 -1.73
C GLU A 71 -17.43 -6.32 -2.63
N TYR A 72 -18.25 -6.16 -3.70
CA TYR A 72 -18.23 -4.95 -4.52
C TYR A 72 -18.62 -3.71 -3.72
N ALA A 73 -19.68 -3.77 -2.90
CA ALA A 73 -20.09 -2.64 -2.07
C ALA A 73 -18.98 -2.22 -1.09
N PHE A 74 -18.30 -3.22 -0.48
CA PHE A 74 -17.18 -2.98 0.42
C PHE A 74 -15.98 -2.35 -0.29
N LEU A 75 -15.61 -2.86 -1.47
CA LEU A 75 -14.52 -2.31 -2.28
C LEU A 75 -14.81 -0.88 -2.75
N ILE A 76 -16.06 -0.60 -3.15
CA ILE A 76 -16.49 0.75 -3.52
C ILE A 76 -16.39 1.68 -2.31
N GLY A 77 -16.79 1.24 -1.12
CA GLY A 77 -16.66 2.00 0.12
C GLY A 77 -15.20 2.35 0.43
N ILE A 78 -14.30 1.37 0.34
CA ILE A 78 -12.86 1.59 0.50
C ILE A 78 -12.34 2.57 -0.55
N ALA A 79 -12.68 2.38 -1.83
CA ALA A 79 -12.25 3.27 -2.91
C ALA A 79 -12.73 4.71 -2.69
N ALA A 80 -13.96 4.91 -2.22
CA ALA A 80 -14.49 6.23 -1.90
C ALA A 80 -13.70 6.92 -0.77
N VAL A 81 -13.31 6.17 0.26
CA VAL A 81 -12.47 6.71 1.35
C VAL A 81 -11.07 7.07 0.84
N TYR A 82 -10.44 6.22 -0.01
CA TYR A 82 -9.16 6.54 -0.63
C TYR A 82 -9.23 7.81 -1.49
N VAL A 83 -10.28 7.96 -2.30
CA VAL A 83 -10.51 9.16 -3.11
C VAL A 83 -10.67 10.39 -2.22
N MET A 84 -11.44 10.29 -1.14
CA MET A 84 -11.62 11.38 -0.19
C MET A 84 -10.29 11.80 0.47
N PHE A 85 -9.48 10.84 0.94
CA PHE A 85 -8.17 11.11 1.49
C PHE A 85 -7.24 11.73 0.44
N PHE A 86 -7.24 11.20 -0.77
CA PHE A 86 -6.42 11.71 -1.86
C PHE A 86 -6.65 13.20 -2.14
N PHE A 87 -7.90 13.65 -2.11
CA PHE A 87 -8.21 15.07 -2.31
C PHE A 87 -7.98 15.95 -1.08
N ARG A 88 -7.92 15.37 0.11
CA ARG A 88 -7.73 16.08 1.38
C ARG A 88 -6.28 16.19 1.82
N LEU A 89 -5.43 15.25 1.43
CA LEU A 89 -4.04 15.16 1.87
C LEU A 89 -3.11 15.98 0.96
N GLY A 90 -2.00 16.43 1.51
CA GLY A 90 -0.89 17.02 0.77
C GLY A 90 -0.13 16.01 -0.09
N ALA A 91 0.87 16.45 -0.84
CA ALA A 91 1.65 15.56 -1.71
C ALA A 91 2.46 14.51 -0.93
N PRO A 92 3.12 14.82 0.20
CA PRO A 92 3.83 13.83 1.00
C PRO A 92 2.92 12.74 1.54
N GLU A 93 1.78 13.10 2.13
CA GLU A 93 0.83 12.17 2.76
C GLU A 93 0.17 11.26 1.72
N ARG A 94 0.01 11.75 0.47
CA ARG A 94 -0.49 10.92 -0.64
C ARG A 94 0.49 9.82 -1.02
N SER A 95 1.80 10.09 -1.02
CA SER A 95 2.80 9.07 -1.32
C SER A 95 2.79 7.96 -0.26
N HIS A 96 2.74 8.32 1.01
CA HIS A 96 2.63 7.37 2.12
C HIS A 96 1.39 6.47 1.98
N LEU A 97 0.23 7.04 1.62
CA LEU A 97 -0.99 6.28 1.41
C LEU A 97 -0.82 5.18 0.34
N ILE A 98 -0.17 5.50 -0.78
CA ILE A 98 0.08 4.54 -1.87
C ILE A 98 1.14 3.51 -1.48
N GLU A 99 2.27 3.96 -0.97
CA GLU A 99 3.42 3.14 -0.62
C GLU A 99 3.07 2.07 0.41
N TYR A 100 2.44 2.48 1.52
CA TYR A 100 2.04 1.56 2.59
C TYR A 100 0.86 0.67 2.22
N SER A 101 0.00 1.09 1.29
CA SER A 101 -1.05 0.22 0.75
C SER A 101 -0.46 -0.91 -0.08
N VAL A 102 0.49 -0.61 -0.96
CA VAL A 102 1.18 -1.63 -1.77
C VAL A 102 1.97 -2.59 -0.88
N LEU A 103 2.71 -2.05 0.09
CA LEU A 103 3.46 -2.85 1.07
C LEU A 103 2.55 -3.81 1.84
N ALA A 104 1.40 -3.32 2.33
CA ALA A 104 0.44 -4.09 3.10
C ALA A 104 -0.17 -5.25 2.30
N VAL A 105 -0.53 -5.01 1.04
CA VAL A 105 -1.04 -6.08 0.14
C VAL A 105 0.02 -7.15 -0.10
N LEU A 106 1.28 -6.76 -0.31
CA LEU A 106 2.39 -7.71 -0.50
C LEU A 106 2.66 -8.52 0.76
N LEU A 107 2.67 -7.87 1.93
CA LEU A 107 2.80 -8.54 3.23
C LEU A 107 1.67 -9.54 3.44
N HIS A 108 0.42 -9.15 3.18
CA HIS A 108 -0.73 -10.04 3.33
C HIS A 108 -0.62 -11.27 2.41
N LYS A 109 -0.22 -11.08 1.16
CA LYS A 109 0.01 -12.19 0.23
C LYS A 109 1.18 -13.09 0.65
N ALA A 110 2.28 -12.51 1.16
CA ALA A 110 3.43 -13.27 1.64
C ALA A 110 3.08 -14.13 2.85
N PHE A 111 2.42 -13.52 3.85
CA PHE A 111 1.94 -14.27 5.02
C PHE A 111 0.85 -15.28 4.66
N GLY A 112 -0.03 -14.98 3.70
CA GLY A 112 -1.02 -15.92 3.18
C GLY A 112 -0.39 -17.19 2.59
N LYS A 113 0.74 -17.04 1.87
CA LYS A 113 1.50 -18.21 1.38
C LYS A 113 2.24 -18.93 2.50
N ARG A 114 2.79 -18.21 3.47
CA ARG A 114 3.52 -18.77 4.61
C ARG A 114 2.62 -19.62 5.52
N TYR A 115 1.42 -19.16 5.77
CA TYR A 115 0.44 -19.85 6.63
C TYR A 115 -0.60 -20.64 5.83
N ALA A 116 -0.33 -20.94 4.55
CA ALA A 116 -1.19 -21.76 3.72
C ALA A 116 -1.32 -23.17 4.33
N GLY A 117 -2.55 -23.58 4.66
CA GLY A 117 -2.84 -24.85 5.33
C GLY A 117 -3.11 -24.75 6.84
N GLU A 118 -2.89 -23.60 7.45
CA GLU A 118 -3.36 -23.37 8.82
C GLU A 118 -4.82 -22.85 8.81
N ASN A 119 -5.65 -23.40 9.70
CA ASN A 119 -7.03 -22.96 9.83
C ASN A 119 -7.10 -21.54 10.39
N GLY A 120 -7.30 -20.56 9.55
CA GLY A 120 -7.55 -19.17 9.97
C GLY A 120 -7.15 -18.12 8.96
N ILE A 121 -8.15 -17.48 8.36
CA ILE A 121 -8.01 -16.35 7.44
C ILE A 121 -7.39 -15.12 8.14
N TRP A 122 -7.53 -15.03 9.46
CA TRP A 122 -7.15 -13.87 10.26
C TRP A 122 -5.64 -13.77 10.54
N LYS A 123 -4.93 -14.91 10.63
CA LYS A 123 -3.49 -14.89 10.92
C LYS A 123 -2.68 -14.09 9.90
N PRO A 124 -2.78 -14.36 8.59
CA PRO A 124 -2.02 -13.59 7.59
C PRO A 124 -2.32 -12.09 7.64
N GLY A 125 -3.60 -11.73 7.82
CA GLY A 125 -4.03 -10.33 7.92
C GLY A 125 -3.45 -9.64 9.16
N LEU A 126 -3.51 -10.29 10.31
CA LEU A 126 -2.97 -9.75 11.56
C LEU A 126 -1.45 -9.55 11.49
N PHE A 127 -0.70 -10.55 10.99
CA PHE A 127 0.75 -10.41 10.85
C PHE A 127 1.12 -9.32 9.83
N ALA A 128 0.40 -9.25 8.71
CA ALA A 128 0.61 -8.20 7.73
C ALA A 128 0.33 -6.81 8.32
N TRP A 129 -0.71 -6.69 9.14
CA TRP A 129 -1.05 -5.44 9.81
C TRP A 129 0.02 -5.02 10.81
N VAL A 130 0.42 -5.93 11.71
CA VAL A 130 1.47 -5.64 12.71
C VAL A 130 2.77 -5.23 12.02
N TRP A 131 3.22 -5.98 11.01
CA TRP A 131 4.43 -5.65 10.28
C TRP A 131 4.30 -4.34 9.50
N GLY A 132 3.19 -4.11 8.79
CA GLY A 132 2.96 -2.89 8.03
C GLY A 132 2.97 -1.64 8.90
N VAL A 133 2.27 -1.66 10.03
CA VAL A 133 2.25 -0.55 10.99
C VAL A 133 3.63 -0.34 11.63
N SER A 134 4.33 -1.43 12.00
CA SER A 134 5.67 -1.33 12.58
C SER A 134 6.68 -0.73 11.60
N LEU A 135 6.64 -1.12 10.33
CA LEU A 135 7.50 -0.57 9.28
C LEU A 135 7.20 0.90 9.01
N GLY A 136 5.90 1.31 9.03
CA GLY A 136 5.51 2.71 8.91
C GLY A 136 5.95 3.56 10.10
N SER A 137 5.87 3.02 11.31
CA SER A 137 6.37 3.70 12.52
C SER A 137 7.88 3.82 12.52
N LEU A 138 8.58 2.80 11.99
CA LEU A 138 10.04 2.83 11.86
C LEU A 138 10.50 3.88 10.84
N ASP A 139 9.77 4.02 9.74
CA ASP A 139 10.01 5.05 8.73
C ASP A 139 10.00 6.45 9.35
N GLU A 140 8.94 6.79 10.09
CA GLU A 140 8.84 8.05 10.82
C GLU A 140 9.93 8.20 11.90
N GLY A 141 10.26 7.10 12.58
CA GLY A 141 11.38 7.09 13.53
C GLY A 141 12.72 7.42 12.88
N ILE A 142 12.95 6.97 11.65
CA ILE A 142 14.16 7.32 10.87
C ILE A 142 14.13 8.79 10.48
N GLN A 143 12.97 9.32 10.07
CA GLN A 143 12.81 10.73 9.70
C GLN A 143 13.20 11.68 10.85
N PHE A 144 12.95 11.29 12.10
CA PHE A 144 13.35 12.05 13.29
C PHE A 144 14.87 12.33 13.34
N PHE A 145 15.70 11.45 12.79
CA PHE A 145 17.15 11.60 12.78
C PHE A 145 17.70 12.26 11.52
N LEU A 146 16.85 12.55 10.52
CA LEU A 146 17.27 13.15 9.26
C LEU A 146 17.17 14.68 9.31
N PRO A 147 18.24 15.44 8.93
CA PRO A 147 18.28 16.90 9.09
C PRO A 147 17.27 17.66 8.22
N ASN A 148 16.77 17.03 7.14
CA ASN A 148 15.85 17.64 6.17
C ASN A 148 14.45 17.05 6.23
N ARG A 149 14.12 16.33 7.29
CA ARG A 149 12.80 15.72 7.51
C ARG A 149 12.24 16.16 8.86
N VAL A 150 10.93 16.18 8.94
CA VAL A 150 10.21 16.50 10.18
C VAL A 150 9.43 15.25 10.57
N PHE A 151 9.67 14.77 11.78
CA PHE A 151 8.85 13.71 12.37
C PHE A 151 7.43 14.22 12.58
N ASP A 152 6.44 13.55 11.99
CA ASP A 152 5.04 13.85 12.17
C ASP A 152 4.27 12.61 12.68
N PRO A 153 3.76 12.63 13.93
CA PRO A 153 2.93 11.54 14.44
C PRO A 153 1.68 11.26 13.60
N LEU A 154 1.18 12.25 12.83
CA LEU A 154 0.04 12.07 11.95
C LEU A 154 0.40 11.14 10.78
N ASP A 155 1.63 11.16 10.29
CA ASP A 155 2.07 10.26 9.23
C ASP A 155 2.06 8.80 9.67
N ILE A 156 2.36 8.51 10.96
CA ILE A 156 2.17 7.18 11.53
C ILE A 156 0.69 6.77 11.48
N ALA A 157 -0.22 7.69 11.79
CA ALA A 157 -1.65 7.42 11.72
C ALA A 157 -2.10 7.18 10.27
N PHE A 158 -1.64 7.98 9.31
CA PHE A 158 -1.96 7.80 7.89
C PHE A 158 -1.41 6.49 7.35
N ASN A 159 -0.17 6.12 7.67
CA ASN A 159 0.43 4.83 7.32
C ASN A 159 -0.39 3.67 7.88
N SER A 160 -0.83 3.78 9.15
CA SER A 160 -1.65 2.75 9.80
C SER A 160 -3.03 2.61 9.16
N ILE A 161 -3.67 3.72 8.76
CA ILE A 161 -4.94 3.72 8.03
C ILE A 161 -4.76 3.08 6.66
N ALA A 162 -3.71 3.45 5.91
CA ALA A 162 -3.40 2.87 4.60
C ALA A 162 -3.22 1.35 4.69
N VAL A 163 -2.43 0.88 5.66
CA VAL A 163 -2.22 -0.54 5.93
C VAL A 163 -3.53 -1.24 6.25
N THR A 164 -4.35 -0.67 7.14
CA THR A 164 -5.62 -1.26 7.57
C THR A 164 -6.59 -1.40 6.40
N MET A 165 -6.76 -0.34 5.61
CA MET A 165 -7.65 -0.34 4.46
C MET A 165 -7.20 -1.31 3.37
N ALA A 166 -5.90 -1.36 3.08
CA ALA A 166 -5.33 -2.25 2.08
C ALA A 166 -5.47 -3.72 2.48
N ILE A 167 -5.27 -4.06 3.75
CA ILE A 167 -5.47 -5.42 4.26
C ILE A 167 -6.96 -5.78 4.23
N ALA A 168 -7.85 -4.87 4.66
CA ALA A 168 -9.29 -5.11 4.62
C ALA A 168 -9.77 -5.37 3.19
N ALA A 169 -9.31 -4.59 2.21
CA ALA A 169 -9.57 -4.83 0.79
C ALA A 169 -9.01 -6.18 0.33
N SER A 170 -7.76 -6.48 0.71
CA SER A 170 -7.11 -7.73 0.31
C SER A 170 -7.81 -8.95 0.90
N VAL A 171 -8.22 -8.92 2.17
CA VAL A 171 -8.98 -10.01 2.80
C VAL A 171 -10.32 -10.21 2.10
N SER A 172 -11.06 -9.14 1.81
CA SER A 172 -12.36 -9.22 1.12
C SER A 172 -12.27 -9.84 -0.28
N LEU A 173 -11.14 -9.69 -0.96
CA LEU A 173 -10.91 -10.28 -2.27
C LEU A 173 -10.43 -11.74 -2.22
N PHE A 174 -10.05 -12.24 -1.04
CA PHE A 174 -9.59 -13.61 -0.83
C PHE A 174 -10.62 -14.51 -0.14
N LEU A 175 -11.74 -13.93 0.34
CA LEU A 175 -12.89 -14.66 0.82
C LEU A 175 -13.77 -15.11 -0.36
#